data_96dbb00fdc901a93afa311cf9a60ae22
#
_entry.id   96dbb00fdc901a93afa311cf9a60ae22
#
_cell.length_a   1.000
_cell.length_b   1.000
_cell.length_c   1.000
_cell.angle_alpha   90.00
_cell.angle_beta   90.00
_cell.angle_gamma   90.00
#
_symmetry.space_group_name_H-M   'P 1'
#
loop_
_entity.id
_entity.type
_entity.pdbx_description
1 polymer ?
#
loop_
_entity_poly.entity_id
_entity_poly.type
_entity_poly.pdbx_seq_one_letter_code
_entity_poly.pdbx_strand_id
1 'polypeptide(L)' 'MQQERPFDLLNKAIGQQVLIRLKNGVGIRGKVSSFDAHMNMVIDDAEEVEEDGSSKTKIGTILLRGGNILYVSPV' A
#
# COMPACT_ATOMS: atom_id res chain seq x y z
N MET A 1 14.95 4.88 22.01
CA MET A 1 14.31 4.87 20.70
C MET A 1 13.36 3.70 20.62
N GLN A 2 12.10 3.96 20.31
CA GLN A 2 11.11 2.91 20.18
C GLN A 2 11.15 2.33 18.77
N GLN A 3 11.15 1.02 18.69
CA GLN A 3 11.00 0.33 17.41
C GLN A 3 9.53 0.02 17.20
N GLU A 4 9.02 0.37 16.04
CA GLU A 4 7.67 0.00 15.67
C GLU A 4 7.65 -1.44 15.19
N ARG A 5 6.64 -2.18 15.62
CA ARG A 5 6.37 -3.50 15.07
C ARG A 5 5.72 -3.31 13.69
N PRO A 6 5.93 -4.25 12.76
CA PRO A 6 5.30 -4.14 11.44
C PRO A 6 3.79 -3.96 11.52
N PHE A 7 3.13 -4.69 12.42
CA PHE A 7 1.68 -4.59 12.60
C PHE A 7 1.27 -3.20 13.07
N ASP A 8 2.05 -2.59 13.97
CA ASP A 8 1.75 -1.26 14.50
C ASP A 8 1.86 -0.20 13.41
N LEU A 9 2.87 -0.30 12.56
CA LEU A 9 3.06 0.62 11.46
C LEU A 9 1.88 0.55 10.48
N LEU A 10 1.46 -0.65 10.14
CA LEU A 10 0.32 -0.85 9.24
C LEU A 10 -0.98 -0.36 9.86
N ASN A 11 -1.15 -0.59 11.17
CA ASN A 11 -2.35 -0.16 11.88
C ASN A 11 -2.48 1.37 11.86
N LYS A 12 -1.36 2.06 12.01
CA LYS A 12 -1.34 3.52 11.90
C LYS A 12 -1.65 4.00 10.48
N ALA A 13 -1.37 3.17 9.49
CA ALA A 13 -1.58 3.53 8.10
C ALA A 13 -3.03 3.44 7.67
N ILE A 14 -3.89 2.77 8.44
CA ILE A 14 -5.31 2.68 8.10
C ILE A 14 -5.90 4.08 8.00
N GLY A 15 -6.58 4.36 6.89
CA GLY A 15 -7.13 5.68 6.61
C GLY A 15 -6.13 6.65 6.04
N GLN A 16 -4.87 6.27 5.92
CA GLN A 16 -3.80 7.11 5.40
C GLN A 16 -3.38 6.67 4.02
N GLN A 17 -2.79 7.61 3.29
CA GLN A 17 -2.26 7.31 1.97
C GLN A 17 -0.90 6.63 2.09
N VAL A 18 -0.69 5.61 1.26
CA VAL A 18 0.56 4.86 1.21
C VAL A 18 1.01 4.68 -0.22
N LEU A 19 2.29 4.41 -0.40
CA LEU A 19 2.84 3.92 -1.66
C LEU A 19 3.24 2.48 -1.46
N ILE A 20 2.76 1.61 -2.34
CA ILE A 20 3.02 0.17 -2.29
C ILE A 20 3.80 -0.21 -3.52
N ARG A 21 4.95 -0.86 -3.32
CA ARG A 21 5.73 -1.40 -4.43
C ARG A 21 5.49 -2.90 -4.52
N LEU A 22 5.08 -3.35 -5.68
CA LEU A 22 4.85 -4.77 -5.93
C LEU A 22 6.12 -5.43 -6.43
N LYS A 23 6.20 -6.75 -6.29
CA LYS A 23 7.38 -7.52 -6.69
C LYS A 23 7.70 -7.39 -8.18
N ASN A 24 6.69 -7.14 -9.01
CA ASN A 24 6.90 -6.92 -10.44
C ASN A 24 7.35 -5.50 -10.79
N GLY A 25 7.59 -4.66 -9.80
CA GLY A 25 8.04 -3.28 -10.01
C GLY A 25 6.93 -2.25 -10.12
N VAL A 26 5.68 -2.68 -10.17
CA VAL A 26 4.53 -1.76 -10.25
C VAL A 26 4.38 -1.01 -8.94
N GLY A 27 4.14 0.29 -9.00
CA GLY A 27 3.82 1.12 -7.84
C GLY A 27 2.33 1.39 -7.76
N ILE A 28 1.78 1.28 -6.56
CA ILE A 28 0.37 1.57 -6.29
C ILE A 28 0.31 2.60 -5.17
N ARG A 29 -0.44 3.67 -5.38
CA ARG A 29 -0.67 4.68 -4.35
C ARG A 29 -2.15 4.69 -4.02
N GLY A 30 -2.50 4.76 -2.75
CA GLY A 30 -3.88 4.81 -2.33
C GLY A 30 -4.02 4.84 -0.83
N LYS A 31 -5.26 4.79 -0.37
CA LYS A 31 -5.59 4.84 1.04
C LYS A 31 -5.85 3.44 1.56
N VAL A 32 -5.17 3.08 2.65
CA VAL A 32 -5.38 1.76 3.26
C VAL A 32 -6.73 1.75 3.97
N SER A 33 -7.60 0.85 3.54
CA SER A 33 -8.89 0.64 4.20
C SER A 33 -8.79 -0.43 5.27
N SER A 34 -8.14 -1.55 4.95
CA SER A 34 -7.97 -2.64 5.89
C SER A 34 -6.83 -3.55 5.44
N PHE A 35 -6.38 -4.39 6.35
CA PHE A 35 -5.39 -5.42 6.04
C PHE A 35 -5.59 -6.60 6.98
N ASP A 36 -5.00 -7.74 6.62
CA ASP A 36 -5.08 -8.94 7.45
C ASP A 36 -3.67 -9.45 7.82
N ALA A 37 -3.62 -10.56 8.57
CA ALA A 37 -2.36 -11.13 9.05
C ALA A 37 -1.46 -11.63 7.93
N HIS A 38 -2.00 -11.88 6.75
CA HIS A 38 -1.24 -12.33 5.57
C HIS A 38 -0.82 -11.14 4.70
N MET A 39 -1.03 -9.93 5.17
CA MET A 39 -0.71 -8.69 4.45
C MET A 39 -1.54 -8.48 3.20
N ASN A 40 -2.68 -9.15 3.06
CA ASN A 40 -3.66 -8.77 2.05
C ASN A 40 -4.25 -7.43 2.46
N MET A 41 -4.40 -6.52 1.52
CA MET A 41 -4.80 -5.14 1.84
C MET A 41 -5.90 -4.68 0.90
N VAL A 42 -6.87 -3.99 1.46
CA VAL A 42 -7.86 -3.26 0.67
C VAL A 42 -7.39 -1.82 0.56
N ILE A 43 -7.23 -1.35 -0.66
CA ILE A 43 -6.75 0.00 -0.95
C ILE A 43 -7.85 0.76 -1.67
N ASP A 44 -8.27 1.89 -1.10
CA ASP A 44 -9.27 2.77 -1.70
C ASP A 44 -8.57 3.84 -2.52
N ASP A 45 -9.25 4.30 -3.55
CA ASP A 45 -8.75 5.34 -4.44
C ASP A 45 -7.35 5.00 -4.96
N ALA A 46 -7.16 3.73 -5.29
CA ALA A 46 -5.87 3.24 -5.75
C ALA A 46 -5.57 3.73 -7.15
N GLU A 47 -4.29 4.02 -7.37
CA GLU A 47 -3.80 4.36 -8.70
C GLU A 47 -2.43 3.74 -8.92
N GLU A 48 -2.19 3.30 -10.13
CA GLU A 48 -0.85 2.88 -10.53
C GLU A 48 -0.03 4.13 -10.80
N VAL A 49 1.22 4.15 -10.32
CA VAL A 49 2.08 5.31 -10.47
C VAL A 49 3.37 4.95 -11.20
N GLU A 50 3.92 5.95 -11.91
CA GLU A 50 5.22 5.83 -12.56
C GLU A 50 6.34 5.93 -11.51
N GLU A 51 7.58 5.67 -11.94
CA GLU A 51 8.72 5.73 -11.03
C GLU A 51 8.90 7.13 -10.43
N ASP A 52 8.54 8.17 -11.15
CA ASP A 52 8.63 9.54 -10.66
C ASP A 52 7.47 9.94 -9.74
N GLY A 53 6.55 9.03 -9.50
CA GLY A 53 5.39 9.29 -8.62
C GLY A 53 4.17 9.86 -9.33
N SER A 54 4.26 10.14 -10.63
CA SER A 54 3.09 10.67 -11.36
C SER A 54 2.06 9.56 -11.56
N SER A 55 0.79 9.94 -11.59
CA SER A 55 -0.30 9.01 -11.79
C SER A 55 -0.29 8.46 -13.21
N LYS A 56 -0.39 7.15 -13.32
CA LYS A 56 -0.47 6.46 -14.62
C LYS A 56 -1.90 6.05 -14.91
N THR A 57 -2.54 5.34 -13.99
CA THR A 57 -3.88 4.80 -14.19
C THR A 57 -4.62 4.77 -12.87
N LYS A 58 -5.80 5.32 -12.82
CA LYS A 58 -6.67 5.20 -11.64
C LYS A 58 -7.40 3.86 -11.70
N ILE A 59 -7.37 3.14 -10.59
CA ILE A 59 -7.89 1.79 -10.51
C ILE A 59 -9.15 1.70 -9.65
N GLY A 60 -9.25 2.55 -8.62
CA GLY A 60 -10.35 2.51 -7.68
C GLY A 60 -10.03 1.66 -6.47
N THR A 61 -11.03 0.98 -5.90
CA THR A 61 -10.84 0.13 -4.74
C THR A 61 -10.34 -1.24 -5.19
N ILE A 62 -9.22 -1.69 -4.63
CA ILE A 62 -8.62 -2.95 -5.01
C ILE A 62 -8.25 -3.77 -3.78
N LEU A 63 -8.13 -5.07 -3.98
CA LEU A 63 -7.55 -6.00 -3.02
C LEU A 63 -6.16 -6.38 -3.51
N LEU A 64 -5.14 -6.04 -2.72
CA LEU A 64 -3.77 -6.46 -3.00
C LEU A 64 -3.45 -7.70 -2.19
N ARG A 65 -2.94 -8.72 -2.89
CA ARG A 65 -2.50 -9.96 -2.24
C ARG A 65 -1.12 -9.74 -1.63
N GLY A 66 -0.99 -10.08 -0.34
CA GLY A 66 0.25 -9.84 0.40
C GLY A 66 1.48 -10.45 -0.24
N GLY A 67 1.33 -11.62 -0.87
CA GLY A 67 2.45 -12.28 -1.54
C GLY A 67 3.06 -11.51 -2.69
N ASN A 68 2.38 -10.50 -3.21
CA ASN A 68 2.88 -9.67 -4.32
C ASN A 68 3.50 -8.36 -3.85
N ILE A 69 3.43 -8.06 -2.57
CA ILE A 69 3.91 -6.78 -2.03
C ILE A 69 5.38 -6.89 -1.66
N LEU A 70 6.19 -5.97 -2.17
CA LEU A 70 7.59 -5.88 -1.80
C LEU A 70 7.76 -4.99 -0.58
N TYR A 71 7.15 -3.81 -0.58
CA TYR A 71 7.13 -2.94 0.60
C TYR A 71 5.94 -1.97 0.54
N VAL A 72 5.60 -1.44 1.71
CA VAL A 72 4.58 -0.39 1.87
C VAL A 72 5.26 0.80 2.52
N SER A 73 5.13 1.96 1.90
CA SER A 73 5.74 3.18 2.40
C SER A 73 4.64 4.16 2.79
N PRO A 74 4.54 4.54 4.06
CA PRO A 74 3.65 5.63 4.46
C PRO A 74 4.11 6.93 3.82
N VAL A 75 3.16 7.76 3.39
CA VAL A 75 3.48 9.03 2.72
C VAL A 75 3.14 10.20 3.59
#